data_fd4cd38088093940460db1a33d336b75
#
_entry.id   fd4cd38088093940460db1a33d336b75
#
_cell.length_a   1.000
_cell.length_b   1.000
_cell.length_c   1.000
_cell.angle_alpha   90.00
_cell.angle_beta   90.00
_cell.angle_gamma   90.00
#
_symmetry.space_group_name_H-M   'P 1'
#
loop_
_entity.id
_entity.type
_entity.pdbx_description
1 polymer ?
#
loop_
_entity_poly.entity_id
_entity_poly.type
_entity_poly.pdbx_seq_one_letter_code
_entity_poly.pdbx_strand_id
1 'polypeptide(L)'
;MKLQKMIVTNKDLSEFNSLQIAVNAKYYLECKTDSEIEQAFQFIKKNKIKFLILGEGTNVVFTKPYDGLIIKNSFKKEKKINKNKVKVSSGYNWDRFVRFCIKNSLYGLENLSGIPGTVGAGPIQNIGAYGEEISDYIEHIEVFNLKTGNVEILNNMNCNFDYRDSLFKKHK
;
A
#
# COMPACT_ATOMS: atom_id res chain seq x y z
N MET A 1 14.98 -4.93 19.88
CA MET A 1 16.38 -4.60 19.52
C MET A 1 16.68 -4.66 18.01
N LYS A 2 16.08 -5.57 17.21
CA LYS A 2 16.35 -5.71 15.76
C LYS A 2 15.78 -4.54 14.91
N LEU A 3 14.56 -4.07 15.18
CA LEU A 3 13.89 -3.03 14.42
C LEU A 3 14.56 -1.64 14.51
N GLN A 4 15.04 -1.24 15.70
CA GLN A 4 15.71 0.05 15.87
C GLN A 4 16.94 0.21 14.98
N LYS A 5 17.59 -0.92 14.63
CA LYS A 5 18.73 -0.93 13.69
C LYS A 5 18.30 -0.79 12.22
N MET A 6 17.03 -0.99 11.90
CA MET A 6 16.47 -0.89 10.55
C MET A 6 15.84 0.50 10.27
N ILE A 7 15.54 1.26 11.33
CA ILE A 7 14.98 2.60 11.17
C ILE A 7 16.10 3.57 10.79
N VAL A 8 15.95 4.17 9.61
CA VAL A 8 16.84 5.23 9.13
C VAL A 8 16.31 6.57 9.61
N THR A 9 17.19 7.42 10.15
CA THR A 9 16.83 8.77 10.57
C THR A 9 17.18 9.80 9.49
N ASN A 10 16.41 10.87 9.41
CA ASN A 10 16.62 11.98 8.48
C ASN A 10 16.75 11.52 7.02
N LYS A 11 15.85 10.64 6.59
CA LYS A 11 15.88 10.04 5.24
C LYS A 11 15.36 11.03 4.20
N ASP A 12 16.16 11.31 3.18
CA ASP A 12 15.70 12.00 1.97
C ASP A 12 14.64 11.16 1.23
N LEU A 13 13.54 11.79 0.88
CA LEU A 13 12.39 11.19 0.20
C LEU A 13 12.30 11.54 -1.29
N SER A 14 13.27 12.21 -1.88
CA SER A 14 13.24 12.61 -3.30
C SER A 14 13.03 11.42 -4.24
N GLU A 15 13.66 10.28 -3.97
CA GLU A 15 13.49 9.05 -4.74
C GLU A 15 12.20 8.28 -4.42
N PHE A 16 11.44 8.73 -3.41
CA PHE A 16 10.24 8.05 -2.90
C PHE A 16 8.95 8.82 -3.18
N ASN A 17 9.01 9.86 -3.99
CA ASN A 17 7.84 10.58 -4.50
C ASN A 17 8.03 10.92 -5.97
N SER A 18 6.96 10.84 -6.75
CA SER A 18 7.00 11.01 -8.20
C SER A 18 7.37 12.43 -8.66
N LEU A 19 7.18 13.42 -7.81
CA LEU A 19 7.57 14.81 -8.07
C LEU A 19 9.04 15.10 -7.73
N GLN A 20 9.77 14.12 -7.20
CA GLN A 20 11.19 14.22 -6.80
C GLN A 20 11.46 15.39 -5.85
N ILE A 21 10.46 15.76 -5.02
CA ILE A 21 10.60 16.83 -4.05
C ILE A 21 11.60 16.40 -2.98
N ALA A 22 12.67 17.18 -2.83
CA ALA A 22 13.68 16.95 -1.80
C ALA A 22 13.17 17.38 -0.42
N VAL A 23 12.66 16.42 0.32
CA VAL A 23 12.22 16.58 1.71
C VAL A 23 12.70 15.39 2.54
N ASN A 24 12.92 15.61 3.84
CA ASN A 24 13.36 14.55 4.72
C ASN A 24 12.23 14.02 5.60
N ALA A 25 12.23 12.71 5.84
CA ALA A 25 11.46 12.08 6.91
C ALA A 25 12.32 11.93 8.15
N LYS A 26 11.77 12.25 9.33
CA LYS A 26 12.47 12.07 10.62
C LYS A 26 12.88 10.62 10.83
N TYR A 27 11.97 9.70 10.48
CA TYR A 27 12.21 8.26 10.52
C TYR A 27 11.73 7.61 9.23
N TYR A 28 12.42 6.59 8.78
CA TYR A 28 12.07 5.80 7.60
C TYR A 28 12.32 4.32 7.89
N LEU A 29 11.39 3.48 7.47
CA LEU A 29 11.51 2.02 7.57
C LEU A 29 10.93 1.38 6.31
N GLU A 30 11.69 0.51 5.67
CA GLU A 30 11.21 -0.35 4.59
C GLU A 30 10.75 -1.68 5.17
N CYS A 31 9.47 -2.04 4.97
CA CYS A 31 8.88 -3.29 5.43
C CYS A 31 8.66 -4.26 4.27
N LYS A 32 9.16 -5.49 4.42
CA LYS A 32 9.10 -6.59 3.44
C LYS A 32 8.38 -7.83 4.00
N THR A 33 8.08 -7.84 5.30
CA THR A 33 7.46 -8.96 6.02
C THR A 33 6.42 -8.49 7.02
N ASP A 34 5.44 -9.35 7.32
CA ASP A 34 4.38 -9.06 8.30
C ASP A 34 4.98 -8.75 9.68
N SER A 35 6.00 -9.49 10.10
CA SER A 35 6.71 -9.24 11.37
C SER A 35 7.36 -7.87 11.44
N GLU A 36 7.86 -7.32 10.33
CA GLU A 36 8.41 -5.96 10.28
C GLU A 36 7.30 -4.90 10.42
N ILE A 37 6.13 -5.13 9.84
CA ILE A 37 4.95 -4.27 10.02
C ILE A 37 4.50 -4.28 11.49
N GLU A 38 4.33 -5.45 12.09
CA GLU A 38 3.94 -5.56 13.49
C GLU A 38 4.91 -4.82 14.42
N GLN A 39 6.20 -5.02 14.22
CA GLN A 39 7.24 -4.32 14.99
C GLN A 39 7.20 -2.80 14.75
N ALA A 40 6.96 -2.34 13.51
CA ALA A 40 6.81 -0.93 13.19
C ALA A 40 5.65 -0.31 13.98
N PHE A 41 4.51 -0.99 14.04
CA PHE A 41 3.35 -0.50 14.79
C PHE A 41 3.57 -0.51 16.30
N GLN A 42 4.26 -1.52 16.84
CA GLN A 42 4.67 -1.50 18.25
C GLN A 42 5.57 -0.30 18.56
N PHE A 43 6.53 0.00 17.67
CA PHE A 43 7.39 1.17 17.79
C PHE A 43 6.60 2.48 17.76
N ILE A 44 5.66 2.63 16.82
CA ILE A 44 4.78 3.80 16.69
C ILE A 44 3.96 3.99 17.96
N LYS A 45 3.31 2.93 18.44
CA LYS A 45 2.47 2.97 19.65
C LYS A 45 3.25 3.33 20.90
N LYS A 46 4.42 2.72 21.09
CA LYS A 46 5.31 2.98 22.24
C LYS A 46 5.80 4.42 22.28
N ASN A 47 6.17 4.98 21.13
CA ASN A 47 6.78 6.30 21.04
C ASN A 47 5.78 7.41 20.68
N LYS A 48 4.50 7.08 20.46
CA LYS A 48 3.43 8.00 20.06
C LYS A 48 3.80 8.83 18.81
N ILE A 49 4.44 8.19 17.84
CA ILE A 49 4.92 8.84 16.60
C ILE A 49 3.83 8.78 15.55
N LYS A 50 3.59 9.89 14.85
CA LYS A 50 2.76 9.87 13.64
C LYS A 50 3.47 9.09 12.53
N PHE A 51 2.73 8.49 11.64
CA PHE A 51 3.29 7.70 10.54
C PHE A 51 2.49 7.89 9.26
N LEU A 52 3.12 7.51 8.15
CA LEU A 52 2.50 7.43 6.83
C LEU A 52 3.00 6.17 6.14
N ILE A 53 2.07 5.37 5.61
CA ILE A 53 2.41 4.21 4.77
C ILE A 53 2.56 4.72 3.34
N LEU A 54 3.71 4.44 2.74
CA LEU A 54 4.05 4.91 1.41
C LEU A 54 4.18 3.72 0.45
N GLY A 55 3.43 3.75 -0.65
CA GLY A 55 3.63 2.90 -1.82
C GLY A 55 4.77 3.44 -2.68
N GLU A 56 4.51 3.71 -3.94
CA GLU A 56 5.49 4.33 -4.87
C GLU A 56 5.53 5.88 -4.78
N GLY A 57 4.72 6.48 -3.90
CA GLY A 57 4.70 7.92 -3.73
C GLY A 57 4.13 8.70 -4.92
N THR A 58 3.27 8.06 -5.70
CA THR A 58 2.71 8.63 -6.93
C THR A 58 1.47 9.50 -6.71
N ASN A 59 0.89 9.45 -5.50
CA ASN A 59 -0.30 10.24 -5.13
C ASN A 59 -0.09 10.99 -3.81
N VAL A 60 1.12 11.45 -3.55
CA VAL A 60 1.47 12.26 -2.37
C VAL A 60 2.31 13.47 -2.79
N VAL A 61 2.09 14.59 -2.11
CA VAL A 61 2.90 15.79 -2.24
C VAL A 61 3.43 16.17 -0.85
N PHE A 62 4.74 16.15 -0.71
CA PHE A 62 5.39 16.60 0.52
C PHE A 62 5.64 18.11 0.45
N THR A 63 4.89 18.88 1.21
CA THR A 63 5.03 20.35 1.27
C THR A 63 6.03 20.82 2.34
N LYS A 64 6.50 19.91 3.20
CA LYS A 64 7.46 20.14 4.27
C LYS A 64 8.06 18.83 4.76
N PRO A 65 9.19 18.85 5.49
CA PRO A 65 9.74 17.65 6.13
C PRO A 65 8.69 16.90 6.95
N TYR A 66 8.71 15.56 6.85
CA TYR A 66 7.77 14.72 7.57
C TYR A 66 8.29 14.38 8.97
N ASP A 67 7.74 15.04 10.00
CA ASP A 67 8.07 14.79 11.40
C ASP A 67 7.35 13.54 11.94
N GLY A 68 7.73 12.38 11.45
CA GLY A 68 7.14 11.09 11.78
C GLY A 68 7.90 9.93 11.14
N LEU A 69 7.27 8.74 11.11
CA LEU A 69 7.79 7.54 10.47
C LEU A 69 7.15 7.35 9.10
N ILE A 70 7.95 7.31 8.05
CA ILE A 70 7.53 6.77 6.75
C ILE A 70 7.75 5.27 6.76
N ILE A 71 6.68 4.52 6.51
CA ILE A 71 6.74 3.07 6.31
C ILE A 71 6.63 2.81 4.80
N LYS A 72 7.73 2.45 4.18
CA LYS A 72 7.75 2.01 2.78
C LYS A 72 7.25 0.57 2.71
N ASN A 73 6.10 0.39 2.08
CA ASN A 73 5.56 -0.95 1.85
C ASN A 73 6.25 -1.58 0.63
N SER A 74 7.02 -2.64 0.87
CA SER A 74 7.82 -3.35 -0.14
C SER A 74 7.51 -4.84 -0.21
N PHE A 75 6.30 -5.24 0.16
CA PHE A 75 5.82 -6.63 -0.01
C PHE A 75 5.62 -6.92 -1.50
N LYS A 76 6.29 -7.97 -2.01
CA LYS A 76 6.33 -8.26 -3.44
C LYS A 76 6.08 -9.76 -3.71
N LYS A 77 4.92 -10.26 -3.28
CA LYS A 77 4.54 -11.66 -3.52
C LYS A 77 3.22 -11.70 -4.28
N GLU A 78 3.12 -12.59 -5.22
CA GLU A 78 1.89 -12.97 -5.89
C GLU A 78 1.74 -14.48 -5.86
N LYS A 79 0.50 -14.96 -5.72
CA LYS A 79 0.19 -16.39 -5.71
C LYS A 79 -1.15 -16.61 -6.42
N LYS A 80 -1.11 -17.30 -7.53
CA LYS A 80 -2.33 -17.79 -8.18
C LYS A 80 -3.01 -18.82 -7.27
N ILE A 81 -4.24 -18.58 -6.89
CA ILE A 81 -5.02 -19.45 -6.00
C ILE A 81 -5.75 -20.51 -6.84
N ASN A 82 -6.35 -20.10 -7.94
CA ASN A 82 -7.00 -20.97 -8.90
C ASN A 82 -7.05 -20.29 -10.28
N LYS A 83 -7.86 -20.82 -11.20
CA LYS A 83 -7.96 -20.30 -12.58
C LYS A 83 -8.44 -18.84 -12.66
N ASN A 84 -9.17 -18.35 -11.65
CA ASN A 84 -9.81 -17.02 -11.66
C ASN A 84 -9.37 -16.11 -10.50
N LYS A 85 -8.52 -16.59 -9.58
CA LYS A 85 -8.16 -15.85 -8.37
C LYS A 85 -6.67 -15.81 -8.15
N VAL A 86 -6.19 -14.65 -7.73
CA VAL A 86 -4.81 -14.40 -7.34
C VAL A 86 -4.76 -13.62 -6.03
N LYS A 87 -3.88 -14.02 -5.13
CA LYS A 87 -3.50 -13.24 -3.95
C LYS A 87 -2.22 -12.49 -4.28
N VAL A 88 -2.21 -11.19 -4.04
CA VAL A 88 -1.08 -10.31 -4.33
C VAL A 88 -0.79 -9.40 -3.15
N SER A 89 0.48 -9.16 -2.88
CA SER A 89 0.92 -8.30 -1.78
C SER A 89 0.75 -6.82 -2.11
N SER A 90 0.47 -6.05 -1.09
CA SER A 90 0.16 -4.62 -1.16
C SER A 90 1.28 -3.74 -1.75
N GLY A 91 2.55 -4.12 -1.58
CA GLY A 91 3.71 -3.40 -2.15
C GLY A 91 4.09 -3.81 -3.57
N TYR A 92 3.35 -4.72 -4.22
CA TYR A 92 3.60 -5.10 -5.61
C TYR A 92 3.28 -3.93 -6.55
N ASN A 93 4.13 -3.68 -7.56
CA ASN A 93 3.86 -2.63 -8.54
C ASN A 93 2.60 -2.96 -9.34
N TRP A 94 1.71 -1.98 -9.51
CA TRP A 94 0.40 -2.18 -10.11
C TRP A 94 0.48 -2.66 -11.58
N ASP A 95 1.23 -1.99 -12.43
CA ASP A 95 1.32 -2.35 -13.86
C ASP A 95 1.97 -3.73 -14.06
N ARG A 96 2.99 -4.07 -13.26
CA ARG A 96 3.56 -5.42 -13.26
C ARG A 96 2.54 -6.47 -12.85
N PHE A 97 1.65 -6.14 -11.91
CA PHE A 97 0.57 -7.03 -11.49
C PHE A 97 -0.45 -7.24 -12.61
N VAL A 98 -0.88 -6.20 -13.30
CA VAL A 98 -1.76 -6.31 -14.48
C VAL A 98 -1.12 -7.21 -15.54
N ARG A 99 0.15 -7.00 -15.87
CA ARG A 99 0.91 -7.85 -16.81
C ARG A 99 1.00 -9.30 -16.36
N PHE A 100 1.18 -9.53 -15.06
CA PHE A 100 1.15 -10.88 -14.47
C PHE A 100 -0.23 -11.53 -14.67
N CYS A 101 -1.31 -10.80 -14.45
CA CYS A 101 -2.68 -11.30 -14.67
C CYS A 101 -2.90 -11.70 -16.12
N ILE A 102 -2.58 -10.86 -17.08
CA ILE A 102 -2.70 -11.14 -18.52
C ILE A 102 -1.91 -12.40 -18.89
N LYS A 103 -0.64 -12.50 -18.46
CA LYS A 103 0.22 -13.66 -18.73
C LYS A 103 -0.34 -14.98 -18.17
N ASN A 104 -1.15 -14.90 -17.12
CA ASN A 104 -1.76 -16.06 -16.47
C ASN A 104 -3.24 -16.27 -16.87
N SER A 105 -3.70 -15.59 -17.91
CA SER A 105 -5.10 -15.65 -18.40
C SER A 105 -6.13 -15.24 -17.33
N LEU A 106 -5.77 -14.26 -16.50
CA LEU A 106 -6.64 -13.60 -15.52
C LEU A 106 -7.00 -12.23 -16.11
N TYR A 107 -8.07 -12.18 -16.85
CA TYR A 107 -8.51 -11.00 -17.61
C TYR A 107 -9.42 -10.09 -16.78
N GLY A 108 -9.52 -8.81 -17.20
CA GLY A 108 -10.40 -7.79 -16.64
C GLY A 108 -9.65 -6.52 -16.18
N LEU A 109 -8.38 -6.62 -15.79
CA LEU A 109 -7.61 -5.47 -15.28
C LEU A 109 -6.89 -4.68 -16.39
N GLU A 110 -7.04 -5.04 -17.66
CA GLU A 110 -6.27 -4.48 -18.77
C GLU A 110 -6.47 -2.98 -18.91
N ASN A 111 -7.71 -2.50 -18.76
CA ASN A 111 -8.07 -1.09 -18.82
C ASN A 111 -7.43 -0.26 -17.68
N LEU A 112 -7.02 -0.90 -16.60
CA LEU A 112 -6.34 -0.27 -15.48
C LEU A 112 -4.81 -0.32 -15.58
N SER A 113 -4.27 -0.85 -16.71
CA SER A 113 -2.82 -0.86 -16.96
C SER A 113 -2.25 0.56 -17.03
N GLY A 114 -0.99 0.71 -16.63
CA GLY A 114 -0.30 2.01 -16.67
C GLY A 114 -0.67 2.98 -15.55
N ILE A 115 -1.68 2.69 -14.71
CA ILE A 115 -1.93 3.50 -13.51
C ILE A 115 -0.72 3.36 -12.57
N PRO A 116 -0.07 4.45 -12.19
CA PRO A 116 1.14 4.38 -11.38
C PRO A 116 0.80 4.06 -9.91
N GLY A 117 1.66 3.26 -9.26
CA GLY A 117 1.52 2.95 -7.84
C GLY A 117 1.64 1.47 -7.52
N THR A 118 1.16 1.09 -6.34
CA THR A 118 1.18 -0.28 -5.83
C THR A 118 -0.21 -0.86 -5.69
N VAL A 119 -0.30 -2.19 -5.70
CA VAL A 119 -1.57 -2.93 -5.53
C VAL A 119 -2.32 -2.50 -4.27
N GLY A 120 -1.63 -2.33 -3.13
CA GLY A 120 -2.28 -1.91 -1.89
C GLY A 120 -2.73 -0.45 -1.85
N ALA A 121 -2.23 0.40 -2.75
CA ALA A 121 -2.70 1.78 -2.90
C ALA A 121 -3.99 1.86 -3.73
N GLY A 122 -4.24 0.89 -4.60
CA GLY A 122 -5.40 0.86 -5.50
C GLY A 122 -6.74 0.96 -4.77
N PRO A 123 -7.02 0.10 -3.77
CA PRO A 123 -8.28 0.12 -3.04
C PRO A 123 -8.56 1.39 -2.24
N ILE A 124 -7.51 2.15 -1.87
CA ILE A 124 -7.68 3.34 -1.01
C ILE A 124 -8.59 4.37 -1.68
N GLN A 125 -8.41 4.60 -2.95
CA GLN A 125 -9.21 5.54 -3.75
C GLN A 125 -9.98 4.85 -4.89
N ASN A 126 -10.15 3.52 -4.80
CA ASN A 126 -10.85 2.75 -5.82
C ASN A 126 -10.36 3.14 -7.23
N ILE A 127 -9.09 2.85 -7.55
CA ILE A 127 -8.51 3.26 -8.83
C ILE A 127 -9.35 2.76 -9.98
N GLY A 128 -9.53 3.63 -10.97
CA GLY A 128 -10.35 3.31 -12.14
C GLY A 128 -9.92 4.10 -13.37
N ALA A 129 -10.18 3.52 -14.53
CA ALA A 129 -9.98 4.12 -15.84
C ALA A 129 -10.88 3.44 -16.87
N TYR A 130 -11.29 4.18 -17.89
CA TYR A 130 -12.08 3.66 -19.03
C TYR A 130 -13.37 2.92 -18.61
N GLY A 131 -14.02 3.39 -17.53
CA GLY A 131 -15.27 2.80 -17.03
C GLY A 131 -15.12 1.61 -16.11
N GLU A 132 -13.89 1.14 -15.86
CA GLU A 132 -13.57 0.04 -14.95
C GLU A 132 -13.01 0.57 -13.64
N GLU A 133 -13.31 -0.11 -12.53
CA GLU A 133 -12.77 0.18 -11.21
C GLU A 133 -12.17 -1.08 -10.58
N ILE A 134 -11.15 -0.91 -9.73
CA ILE A 134 -10.50 -2.06 -9.08
C ILE A 134 -11.49 -2.83 -8.18
N SER A 135 -12.49 -2.17 -7.62
CA SER A 135 -13.54 -2.78 -6.80
C SER A 135 -14.26 -3.91 -7.51
N ASP A 136 -14.42 -3.86 -8.84
CA ASP A 136 -15.11 -4.89 -9.63
C ASP A 136 -14.35 -6.24 -9.61
N TYR A 137 -13.06 -6.20 -9.29
CA TYR A 137 -12.15 -7.34 -9.31
C TYR A 137 -11.68 -7.79 -7.92
N ILE A 138 -12.03 -7.06 -6.86
CA ILE A 138 -11.64 -7.40 -5.48
C ILE A 138 -12.67 -8.32 -4.85
N GLU A 139 -12.26 -9.50 -4.42
CA GLU A 139 -13.07 -10.38 -3.60
C GLU A 139 -12.99 -10.01 -2.11
N HIS A 140 -11.77 -9.84 -1.61
CA HIS A 140 -11.50 -9.42 -0.24
C HIS A 140 -10.11 -8.75 -0.13
N ILE A 141 -9.92 -8.01 0.97
CA ILE A 141 -8.66 -7.35 1.31
C ILE A 141 -8.25 -7.79 2.71
N GLU A 142 -6.98 -8.20 2.85
CA GLU A 142 -6.38 -8.39 4.16
C GLU A 142 -5.81 -7.06 4.65
N VAL A 143 -6.23 -6.63 5.83
CA VAL A 143 -5.79 -5.39 6.46
C VAL A 143 -5.18 -5.67 7.83
N PHE A 144 -4.18 -4.87 8.20
CA PHE A 144 -3.65 -4.87 9.55
C PHE A 144 -4.39 -3.82 10.39
N ASN A 145 -5.20 -4.26 11.35
CA ASN A 145 -5.95 -3.37 12.22
C ASN A 145 -5.03 -2.78 13.30
N LEU A 146 -4.84 -1.47 13.27
CA LEU A 146 -3.93 -0.77 14.18
C LEU A 146 -4.40 -0.73 15.63
N LYS A 147 -5.70 -0.88 15.86
CA LYS A 147 -6.28 -0.88 17.23
C LYS A 147 -6.07 -2.23 17.90
N THR A 148 -6.39 -3.30 17.17
CA THR A 148 -6.33 -4.68 17.70
C THR A 148 -4.94 -5.29 17.54
N GLY A 149 -4.14 -4.86 16.57
CA GLY A 149 -2.85 -5.46 16.21
C GLY A 149 -2.98 -6.76 15.41
N ASN A 150 -4.17 -7.08 14.91
CA ASN A 150 -4.45 -8.31 14.17
C ASN A 150 -4.64 -8.05 12.67
N VAL A 151 -4.43 -9.09 11.89
CA VAL A 151 -4.84 -9.12 10.48
C VAL A 151 -6.33 -9.45 10.43
N GLU A 152 -7.09 -8.66 9.69
CA GLU A 152 -8.52 -8.83 9.44
C GLU A 152 -8.77 -8.98 7.95
N ILE A 153 -9.81 -9.72 7.59
CA ILE A 153 -10.23 -9.90 6.20
C ILE A 153 -11.52 -9.12 5.98
N LEU A 154 -11.48 -8.16 5.09
CA LEU A 154 -12.65 -7.39 4.66
C LEU A 154 -13.10 -7.91 3.29
N ASN A 155 -14.36 -8.34 3.19
CA ASN A 155 -14.95 -8.61 1.89
C ASN A 155 -15.20 -7.30 1.12
N ASN A 156 -15.45 -7.39 -0.16
CA ASN A 156 -15.67 -6.23 -1.04
C ASN A 156 -16.73 -5.26 -0.48
N MET A 157 -17.88 -5.78 -0.05
CA MET A 157 -18.99 -4.95 0.48
C MET A 157 -18.57 -4.13 1.71
N ASN A 158 -17.72 -4.68 2.57
CA ASN A 158 -17.25 -4.00 3.78
C ASN A 158 -16.18 -2.93 3.50
N CYS A 159 -15.64 -2.89 2.28
CA CYS A 159 -14.69 -1.87 1.87
C CYS A 159 -15.38 -0.53 1.50
N ASN A 160 -16.70 -0.50 1.37
CA ASN A 160 -17.51 0.70 1.05
C ASN A 160 -16.91 1.48 -0.13
N PHE A 161 -16.62 0.77 -1.22
CA PHE A 161 -16.12 1.39 -2.45
C PHE A 161 -17.17 2.32 -3.06
N ASP A 162 -16.69 3.46 -3.56
CA ASP A 162 -17.46 4.46 -4.29
C ASP A 162 -16.52 5.14 -5.31
N TYR A 163 -17.06 6.03 -6.13
CA TYR A 163 -16.25 6.78 -7.11
C TYR A 163 -15.10 7.50 -6.42
N ARG A 164 -13.86 7.10 -6.72
CA ARG A 164 -12.61 7.60 -6.11
C ARG A 164 -12.61 7.61 -4.58
N ASP A 165 -13.36 6.70 -3.95
CA ASP A 165 -13.49 6.62 -2.50
C ASP A 165 -13.55 5.18 -1.97
N SER A 166 -13.28 5.01 -0.68
CA SER A 166 -13.41 3.75 0.04
C SER A 166 -13.38 3.96 1.56
N LEU A 167 -13.65 2.90 2.32
CA LEU A 167 -13.44 2.85 3.77
C LEU A 167 -12.03 3.33 4.16
N PHE A 168 -11.00 2.95 3.40
CA PHE A 168 -9.59 3.22 3.72
C PHE A 168 -9.20 4.68 3.56
N LYS A 169 -9.93 5.46 2.76
CA LYS A 169 -9.70 6.89 2.57
C LYS A 169 -10.28 7.71 3.72
N LYS A 170 -11.38 7.24 4.31
CA LYS A 170 -12.11 7.94 5.39
C LYS A 170 -11.51 7.71 6.77
N HIS A 171 -10.89 6.57 6.99
CA HIS A 171 -10.24 6.22 8.25
C HIS A 171 -8.73 6.52 8.19
N LYS A 172 -8.37 7.70 8.67
CA LYS A 172 -6.96 8.13 8.86
C LYS A 172 -6.47 7.76 10.26
#